data_c7123d31a2e92d5d957a0308bfdf8344
#
_entry.id   c7123d31a2e92d5d957a0308bfdf8344
#
_cell.length_a   1.000
_cell.length_b   1.000
_cell.length_c   1.000
_cell.angle_alpha   90.00
_cell.angle_beta   90.00
_cell.angle_gamma   90.00
#
_symmetry.space_group_name_H-M   'P 1'
#
loop_
_entity.id
_entity.type
_entity.pdbx_description
1 polymer ?
#
loop_
_entity_poly.entity_id
_entity_poly.type
_entity_poly.pdbx_seq_one_letter_code
_entity_poly.pdbx_strand_id
1 'polypeptide(L)'
;NLDHETVEIIAEEFGAKIIEAEAPAELAEYVPEADDERFLKPRPAVVTIMGHVDHGKTTLLDALRSTNVAMHEAGGITQRIGAYQIRYKNHKITFLDTPGHEAFTAMRSRGAQLTDIAVLIVAADDGVMPQTVEAIHHAKNAGVPIMVAINKIDKPGANPERIKEELSHEGLLCEEWGGDIIMVPISAKKKEGLDELLENILLVAEMQELKANPNREAYGIVVEAQLDKNRGPVMSV
;
A
#
# COMPACT_ATOMS: atom_id res chain seq x y z
N ASN A 1 -4.14 13.07 29.17
CA ASN A 1 -2.87 13.67 28.83
C ASN A 1 -2.73 14.93 29.66
N LEU A 2 -1.65 15.00 30.47
CA LEU A 2 -1.28 16.22 31.19
C LEU A 2 -0.39 17.04 30.25
N ASP A 3 -0.55 18.34 30.24
CA ASP A 3 0.34 19.23 29.52
C ASP A 3 1.68 19.40 30.27
N HIS A 4 2.68 19.91 29.59
CA HIS A 4 4.05 20.02 30.12
C HIS A 4 4.10 20.90 31.37
N GLU A 5 3.36 22.02 31.39
CA GLU A 5 3.29 22.94 32.53
C GLU A 5 2.71 22.28 33.77
N THR A 6 1.65 21.47 33.62
CA THR A 6 1.04 20.73 34.73
C THR A 6 2.01 19.68 35.30
N VAL A 7 2.81 19.03 34.46
CA VAL A 7 3.81 18.08 34.89
C VAL A 7 4.94 18.75 35.66
N GLU A 8 5.39 19.96 35.24
CA GLU A 8 6.40 20.74 35.95
C GLU A 8 5.93 21.14 37.34
N ILE A 9 4.73 21.68 37.46
CA ILE A 9 4.14 22.10 38.75
C ILE A 9 4.04 20.93 39.72
N ILE A 10 3.59 19.75 39.23
CA ILE A 10 3.49 18.55 40.07
C ILE A 10 4.88 18.06 40.51
N ALA A 11 5.86 18.07 39.60
CA ALA A 11 7.21 17.64 39.92
C ALA A 11 7.88 18.53 40.96
N GLU A 12 7.69 19.86 40.90
CA GLU A 12 8.19 20.82 41.90
C GLU A 12 7.56 20.55 43.27
N GLU A 13 6.25 20.30 43.34
CA GLU A 13 5.55 20.04 44.60
C GLU A 13 6.04 18.77 45.30
N PHE A 14 6.48 17.76 44.52
CA PHE A 14 7.07 16.53 45.05
C PHE A 14 8.61 16.56 45.17
N GLY A 15 9.25 17.71 44.92
CA GLY A 15 10.70 17.85 44.96
C GLY A 15 11.43 16.98 43.94
N ALA A 16 10.76 16.58 42.87
CA ALA A 16 11.31 15.81 41.77
C ALA A 16 11.84 16.77 40.70
N LYS A 17 13.00 16.43 40.12
CA LYS A 17 13.54 17.21 38.99
C LYS A 17 13.13 16.50 37.70
N ILE A 18 12.46 17.24 36.82
CA ILE A 18 12.19 16.76 35.47
C ILE A 18 13.52 16.71 34.73
N ILE A 19 13.89 15.56 34.25
CA ILE A 19 14.96 15.39 33.28
C ILE A 19 14.24 15.13 31.97
N GLU A 20 14.30 16.09 31.05
CA GLU A 20 13.95 15.80 29.66
C GLU A 20 14.84 14.65 29.23
N ALA A 21 14.23 13.46 29.03
CA ALA A 21 14.93 12.41 28.34
C ALA A 21 15.23 12.98 26.94
N GLU A 22 16.49 13.15 26.61
CA GLU A 22 16.88 13.35 25.22
C GLU A 22 16.10 12.31 24.43
N ALA A 23 15.24 12.79 23.52
CA ALA A 23 14.53 11.92 22.60
C ALA A 23 15.58 10.96 22.06
N PRO A 24 15.37 9.62 22.12
CA PRO A 24 16.36 8.67 21.65
C PRO A 24 16.81 9.19 20.30
N ALA A 25 18.12 9.48 20.18
CA ALA A 25 18.71 10.14 19.02
C ALA A 25 18.01 9.56 17.80
N GLU A 26 17.23 10.41 17.10
CA GLU A 26 16.45 9.97 15.93
C GLU A 26 17.41 9.10 15.18
N LEU A 27 17.08 7.80 15.08
CA LEU A 27 17.94 6.84 14.40
C LEU A 27 18.19 7.50 13.06
N ALA A 28 19.40 8.04 12.87
CA ALA A 28 19.74 8.85 11.71
C ALA A 28 19.23 8.04 10.52
N GLU A 29 18.22 8.59 9.83
CA GLU A 29 17.64 7.89 8.68
C GLU A 29 18.81 7.51 7.80
N TYR A 30 19.08 6.21 7.72
CA TYR A 30 20.13 5.73 6.84
C TYR A 30 19.69 6.05 5.42
N VAL A 31 20.21 7.15 4.89
CA VAL A 31 20.04 7.53 3.49
C VAL A 31 21.14 6.79 2.75
N PRO A 32 20.81 5.74 2.00
CA PRO A 32 21.81 5.03 1.24
C PRO A 32 22.44 5.97 0.20
N GLU A 33 23.77 5.88 0.03
CA GLU A 33 24.45 6.59 -1.05
C GLU A 33 23.80 6.29 -2.41
N ALA A 34 23.74 7.29 -3.26
CA ALA A 34 23.18 7.15 -4.60
C ALA A 34 23.96 6.08 -5.38
N ASP A 35 23.25 5.13 -5.97
CA ASP A 35 23.84 4.10 -6.79
C ASP A 35 24.39 4.67 -8.11
N ASP A 36 25.51 4.13 -8.60
CA ASP A 36 26.04 4.44 -9.92
C ASP A 36 25.08 3.88 -10.99
N GLU A 37 24.62 4.73 -11.90
CA GLU A 37 23.68 4.40 -12.98
C GLU A 37 24.08 3.16 -13.79
N ARG A 38 25.38 2.89 -13.90
CA ARG A 38 25.94 1.73 -14.64
C ARG A 38 25.55 0.38 -14.02
N PHE A 39 25.21 0.35 -12.74
CA PHE A 39 24.83 -0.88 -12.04
C PHE A 39 23.31 -1.02 -11.86
N LEU A 40 22.55 -0.01 -12.27
CA LEU A 40 21.09 -0.05 -12.17
C LEU A 40 20.50 -1.04 -13.18
N LYS A 41 19.59 -1.89 -12.70
CA LYS A 41 18.80 -2.83 -13.50
C LYS A 41 17.31 -2.62 -13.23
N PRO A 42 16.43 -2.87 -14.21
CA PRO A 42 14.99 -2.86 -13.98
C PRO A 42 14.61 -3.79 -12.82
N ARG A 43 13.76 -3.31 -11.93
CA ARG A 43 13.21 -4.09 -10.82
C ARG A 43 11.70 -4.25 -10.93
N PRO A 44 11.12 -5.30 -10.33
CA PRO A 44 9.67 -5.43 -10.23
C PRO A 44 9.04 -4.25 -9.52
N ALA A 45 7.86 -3.84 -9.98
CA ALA A 45 7.04 -2.88 -9.26
C ALA A 45 6.51 -3.48 -7.97
N VAL A 46 6.46 -2.65 -6.94
CA VAL A 46 5.81 -2.94 -5.66
C VAL A 46 4.47 -2.22 -5.64
N VAL A 47 3.39 -2.97 -5.54
CA VAL A 47 2.01 -2.49 -5.65
C VAL A 47 1.27 -2.74 -4.35
N THR A 48 0.66 -1.73 -3.78
CA THR A 48 -0.22 -1.88 -2.61
C THR A 48 -1.68 -1.77 -3.03
N ILE A 49 -2.52 -2.66 -2.51
CA ILE A 49 -3.98 -2.59 -2.71
C ILE A 49 -4.62 -1.95 -1.48
N MET A 50 -5.36 -0.87 -1.71
CA MET A 50 -6.04 -0.09 -0.69
C MET A 50 -7.54 -0.01 -0.97
N GLY A 51 -8.30 0.37 0.03
CA GLY A 51 -9.73 0.61 -0.09
C GLY A 51 -10.50 0.12 1.12
N HIS A 52 -11.82 0.31 1.09
CA HIS A 52 -12.70 -0.02 2.19
C HIS A 52 -12.74 -1.54 2.49
N VAL A 53 -13.08 -1.89 3.74
CA VAL A 53 -13.42 -3.26 4.11
C VAL A 53 -14.58 -3.73 3.22
N ASP A 54 -14.62 -5.01 2.85
CA ASP A 54 -15.66 -5.61 1.99
C ASP A 54 -15.71 -5.14 0.52
N HIS A 55 -14.86 -4.22 0.07
CA HIS A 55 -14.73 -3.88 -1.36
C HIS A 55 -14.03 -4.98 -2.18
N GLY A 56 -13.50 -6.02 -1.51
CA GLY A 56 -12.97 -7.23 -2.17
C GLY A 56 -11.46 -7.23 -2.37
N LYS A 57 -10.69 -6.54 -1.51
CA LYS A 57 -9.22 -6.58 -1.51
C LYS A 57 -8.67 -8.00 -1.49
N THR A 58 -9.04 -8.76 -0.47
CA THR A 58 -8.60 -10.16 -0.31
C THR A 58 -9.04 -11.03 -1.50
N THR A 59 -10.27 -10.84 -1.99
CA THR A 59 -10.78 -11.58 -3.16
C THR A 59 -9.98 -11.25 -4.41
N LEU A 60 -9.60 -9.98 -4.62
CA LEU A 60 -8.74 -9.58 -5.73
C LEU A 60 -7.36 -10.22 -5.62
N LEU A 61 -6.74 -10.15 -4.45
CA LEU A 61 -5.44 -10.74 -4.18
C LEU A 61 -5.44 -12.26 -4.41
N ASP A 62 -6.48 -12.95 -3.94
CA ASP A 62 -6.63 -14.38 -4.16
C ASP A 62 -6.87 -14.72 -5.63
N ALA A 63 -7.65 -13.90 -6.34
CA ALA A 63 -7.86 -14.07 -7.77
C ALA A 63 -6.54 -13.91 -8.55
N LEU A 64 -5.73 -12.90 -8.23
CA LEU A 64 -4.42 -12.68 -8.84
C LEU A 64 -3.44 -13.80 -8.52
N ARG A 65 -3.42 -14.31 -7.30
CA ARG A 65 -2.64 -15.50 -6.93
C ARG A 65 -3.04 -16.74 -7.73
N SER A 66 -4.34 -16.98 -7.88
CA SER A 66 -4.86 -18.18 -8.54
C SER A 66 -4.72 -18.14 -10.07
N THR A 67 -4.57 -16.98 -10.66
CA THR A 67 -4.28 -16.84 -12.10
C THR A 67 -2.82 -17.17 -12.43
N ASN A 68 -1.93 -17.13 -11.45
CA ASN A 68 -0.49 -17.22 -11.72
C ASN A 68 0.30 -18.25 -10.90
N VAL A 69 -0.23 -19.09 -10.05
CA VAL A 69 0.48 -20.25 -9.43
C VAL A 69 -0.16 -20.68 -8.11
N ALA A 70 -0.32 -21.99 -7.98
CA ALA A 70 -0.54 -22.71 -6.74
C ALA A 70 0.55 -22.40 -5.70
N MET A 71 0.21 -21.66 -4.66
CA MET A 71 0.85 -21.77 -3.36
C MET A 71 -0.24 -21.74 -2.29
N HIS A 72 -0.32 -22.85 -1.56
CA HIS A 72 -1.25 -23.10 -0.49
C HIS A 72 -0.90 -22.27 0.73
N GLU A 73 -1.80 -21.39 1.15
CA GLU A 73 -1.87 -20.95 2.54
C GLU A 73 -3.32 -21.10 3.05
N ALA A 74 -3.44 -21.73 4.22
CA ALA A 74 -4.71 -22.01 4.85
C ALA A 74 -5.23 -20.80 5.62
N GLY A 75 -6.47 -20.37 5.34
CA GLY A 75 -7.26 -19.49 6.19
C GLY A 75 -7.56 -18.11 5.61
N GLY A 76 -8.72 -17.94 5.04
CA GLY A 76 -9.26 -16.80 4.28
C GLY A 76 -9.40 -15.43 4.97
N ILE A 77 -8.48 -14.99 5.82
CA ILE A 77 -8.42 -13.59 6.32
C ILE A 77 -6.95 -13.21 6.47
N THR A 78 -6.55 -12.15 5.76
CA THR A 78 -5.20 -11.59 5.88
C THR A 78 -5.05 -10.87 7.22
N GLN A 79 -4.36 -11.49 8.14
CA GLN A 79 -4.02 -10.91 9.45
C GLN A 79 -2.55 -10.45 9.54
N ARG A 80 -1.78 -10.58 8.48
CA ARG A 80 -0.35 -10.25 8.42
C ARG A 80 -0.04 -9.52 7.14
N ILE A 81 0.90 -8.57 7.20
CA ILE A 81 1.42 -7.98 5.98
C ILE A 81 2.10 -9.09 5.19
N GLY A 82 1.51 -9.44 4.07
CA GLY A 82 2.01 -10.43 3.14
C GLY A 82 2.56 -9.76 1.90
N ALA A 83 3.82 -10.01 1.56
CA ALA A 83 4.32 -9.69 0.22
C ALA A 83 4.28 -10.95 -0.62
N TYR A 84 3.74 -10.87 -1.83
CA TYR A 84 3.84 -11.96 -2.77
C TYR A 84 4.11 -11.43 -4.17
N GLN A 85 4.80 -12.23 -4.96
CA GLN A 85 5.21 -11.87 -6.30
C GLN A 85 4.47 -12.76 -7.31
N ILE A 86 3.85 -12.12 -8.28
CA ILE A 86 3.25 -12.81 -9.43
C ILE A 86 4.11 -12.57 -10.68
N ARG A 87 3.98 -13.47 -11.65
CA ARG A 87 4.56 -13.29 -12.98
C ARG A 87 3.44 -13.14 -14.00
N TYR A 88 3.43 -12.02 -14.72
CA TYR A 88 2.50 -11.73 -15.78
C TYR A 88 3.24 -11.29 -17.04
N LYS A 89 3.02 -11.94 -18.19
CA LYS A 89 3.70 -11.65 -19.48
C LYS A 89 5.22 -11.46 -19.35
N ASN A 90 5.89 -12.37 -18.63
CA ASN A 90 7.35 -12.33 -18.32
C ASN A 90 7.81 -11.22 -17.37
N HIS A 91 6.95 -10.32 -16.93
CA HIS A 91 7.23 -9.32 -15.89
C HIS A 91 6.84 -9.83 -14.52
N LYS A 92 7.56 -9.40 -13.51
CA LYS A 92 7.22 -9.68 -12.12
C LYS A 92 6.56 -8.45 -11.50
N ILE A 93 5.51 -8.67 -10.74
CA ILE A 93 4.82 -7.64 -9.95
C ILE A 93 4.78 -8.13 -8.51
N THR A 94 5.19 -7.31 -7.56
CA THR A 94 5.14 -7.61 -6.14
C THR A 94 3.95 -6.91 -5.53
N PHE A 95 3.02 -7.66 -4.97
CA PHE A 95 1.88 -7.10 -4.23
C PHE A 95 2.17 -7.10 -2.75
N LEU A 96 1.88 -5.98 -2.10
CA LEU A 96 1.85 -5.85 -0.66
C LEU A 96 0.39 -5.91 -0.19
N ASP A 97 0.09 -6.96 0.58
CA ASP A 97 -1.19 -7.09 1.26
C ASP A 97 -1.04 -6.47 2.65
N THR A 98 -1.50 -5.24 2.80
CA THR A 98 -1.45 -4.55 4.09
C THR A 98 -2.80 -4.65 4.78
N PRO A 99 -2.87 -5.23 6.00
CA PRO A 99 -4.07 -5.17 6.81
C PRO A 99 -4.30 -3.72 7.23
N GLY A 100 -5.24 -3.06 6.58
CA GLY A 100 -5.78 -1.79 7.00
C GLY A 100 -4.88 -0.55 6.93
N HIS A 101 -5.46 0.57 7.23
CA HIS A 101 -4.95 1.93 7.19
C HIS A 101 -3.76 2.24 8.09
N GLU A 102 -3.72 1.65 9.28
CA GLU A 102 -2.75 1.97 10.33
C GLU A 102 -1.32 1.62 9.91
N ALA A 103 -1.14 0.50 9.23
CA ALA A 103 0.18 0.08 8.74
C ALA A 103 0.75 1.08 7.74
N PHE A 104 -0.07 1.64 6.86
CA PHE A 104 0.38 2.62 5.85
C PHE A 104 0.73 3.98 6.47
N THR A 105 0.00 4.39 7.51
CA THR A 105 0.28 5.62 8.26
C THR A 105 1.60 5.51 9.03
N ALA A 106 1.87 4.38 9.67
CA ALA A 106 3.12 4.12 10.38
C ALA A 106 4.33 4.04 9.44
N MET A 107 4.16 3.56 8.21
CA MET A 107 5.20 3.50 7.18
C MET A 107 5.56 4.89 6.63
N ARG A 108 4.59 5.80 6.53
CA ARG A 108 4.84 7.18 6.08
C ARG A 108 5.56 8.03 7.09
N SER A 109 5.25 7.89 8.37
CA SER A 109 5.95 8.63 9.43
C SER A 109 7.45 8.34 9.47
N ARG A 110 7.89 7.24 8.82
CA ARG A 110 9.29 6.85 8.66
C ARG A 110 9.93 7.28 7.34
N GLY A 111 9.23 8.11 6.52
CA GLY A 111 9.79 8.64 5.26
C GLY A 111 10.05 7.62 4.15
N ALA A 112 9.62 6.39 4.33
CA ALA A 112 9.93 5.31 3.41
C ALA A 112 8.81 5.09 2.40
N GLN A 113 9.10 5.29 1.11
CA GLN A 113 8.25 4.83 0.01
C GLN A 113 8.43 3.32 -0.13
N LEU A 114 7.48 2.55 0.41
CA LEU A 114 7.48 1.09 0.27
C LEU A 114 6.84 0.61 -1.02
N THR A 115 6.04 1.46 -1.64
CA THR A 115 5.25 1.11 -2.83
C THR A 115 5.52 2.07 -3.96
N ASP A 116 5.51 1.52 -5.17
CA ASP A 116 5.66 2.30 -6.39
C ASP A 116 4.31 2.71 -6.97
N ILE A 117 3.26 1.89 -6.74
CA ILE A 117 1.92 2.11 -7.28
C ILE A 117 0.88 1.75 -6.21
N ALA A 118 -0.11 2.61 -6.02
CA ALA A 118 -1.28 2.35 -5.18
C ALA A 118 -2.48 1.97 -6.05
N VAL A 119 -3.05 0.78 -5.85
CA VAL A 119 -4.31 0.36 -6.47
C VAL A 119 -5.43 0.53 -5.46
N LEU A 120 -6.30 1.51 -5.72
CA LEU A 120 -7.48 1.77 -4.92
C LEU A 120 -8.63 0.90 -5.41
N ILE A 121 -9.15 0.02 -4.54
CA ILE A 121 -10.31 -0.81 -4.88
C ILE A 121 -11.60 -0.18 -4.34
N VAL A 122 -12.58 -0.02 -5.23
CA VAL A 122 -13.90 0.53 -4.90
C VAL A 122 -14.97 -0.39 -5.44
N ALA A 123 -15.95 -0.75 -4.61
CA ALA A 123 -17.04 -1.60 -5.05
C ALA A 123 -18.11 -0.81 -5.82
N ALA A 124 -18.45 -1.27 -7.02
CA ALA A 124 -19.41 -0.59 -7.91
C ALA A 124 -20.85 -0.57 -7.38
N ASP A 125 -21.17 -1.40 -6.39
CA ASP A 125 -22.46 -1.47 -5.73
C ASP A 125 -22.56 -0.59 -4.47
N ASP A 126 -21.43 -0.26 -3.83
CA ASP A 126 -21.39 0.51 -2.57
C ASP A 126 -21.09 1.99 -2.79
N GLY A 127 -20.05 2.32 -3.53
CA GLY A 127 -19.59 3.70 -3.74
C GLY A 127 -18.31 4.04 -2.99
N VAL A 128 -17.99 5.34 -2.96
CA VAL A 128 -16.83 5.87 -2.25
C VAL A 128 -17.12 6.01 -0.77
N MET A 129 -16.44 5.20 0.05
CA MET A 129 -16.60 5.16 1.50
C MET A 129 -15.56 6.03 2.21
N PRO A 130 -15.77 6.44 3.48
CA PRO A 130 -14.81 7.27 4.21
C PRO A 130 -13.39 6.71 4.25
N GLN A 131 -13.23 5.38 4.39
CA GLN A 131 -11.92 4.73 4.34
C GLN A 131 -11.28 4.78 2.94
N THR A 132 -12.08 4.86 1.88
CA THR A 132 -11.60 5.08 0.51
C THR A 132 -11.01 6.48 0.37
N VAL A 133 -11.70 7.49 0.89
CA VAL A 133 -11.22 8.89 0.90
C VAL A 133 -9.91 9.00 1.68
N GLU A 134 -9.83 8.36 2.83
CA GLU A 134 -8.61 8.32 3.62
C GLU A 134 -7.46 7.64 2.85
N ALA A 135 -7.71 6.52 2.16
CA ALA A 135 -6.72 5.86 1.32
C ALA A 135 -6.21 6.76 0.18
N ILE A 136 -7.11 7.54 -0.45
CA ILE A 136 -6.76 8.55 -1.46
C ILE A 136 -5.80 9.59 -0.89
N HIS A 137 -6.13 10.16 0.26
CA HIS A 137 -5.26 11.15 0.92
C HIS A 137 -3.90 10.56 1.26
N HIS A 138 -3.87 9.31 1.71
CA HIS A 138 -2.63 8.62 2.01
C HIS A 138 -1.75 8.42 0.77
N ALA A 139 -2.30 7.96 -0.33
CA ALA A 139 -1.56 7.76 -1.57
C ALA A 139 -1.07 9.10 -2.16
N LYS A 140 -1.92 10.13 -2.18
CA LYS A 140 -1.54 11.49 -2.62
C LYS A 140 -0.39 12.07 -1.79
N ASN A 141 -0.46 11.95 -0.47
CA ASN A 141 0.59 12.45 0.42
C ASN A 141 1.92 11.69 0.27
N ALA A 142 1.87 10.40 -0.09
CA ALA A 142 3.04 9.61 -0.38
C ALA A 142 3.65 9.91 -1.76
N GLY A 143 2.94 10.65 -2.61
CA GLY A 143 3.38 10.99 -3.97
C GLY A 143 3.46 9.78 -4.91
N VAL A 144 2.72 8.69 -4.61
CA VAL A 144 2.70 7.50 -5.47
C VAL A 144 1.56 7.56 -6.47
N PRO A 145 1.76 7.08 -7.72
CA PRO A 145 0.70 6.96 -8.70
C PRO A 145 -0.49 6.15 -8.17
N ILE A 146 -1.69 6.65 -8.42
CA ILE A 146 -2.93 5.99 -8.02
C ILE A 146 -3.59 5.40 -9.25
N MET A 147 -3.99 4.13 -9.16
CA MET A 147 -4.90 3.49 -10.09
C MET A 147 -6.16 3.06 -9.36
N VAL A 148 -7.28 2.96 -10.05
CA VAL A 148 -8.55 2.54 -9.46
C VAL A 148 -9.02 1.22 -10.08
N ALA A 149 -9.33 0.25 -9.24
CA ALA A 149 -10.02 -0.97 -9.61
C ALA A 149 -11.48 -0.88 -9.14
N ILE A 150 -12.41 -0.68 -10.07
CA ILE A 150 -13.85 -0.62 -9.77
C ILE A 150 -14.36 -2.06 -9.76
N ASN A 151 -14.48 -2.64 -8.55
CA ASN A 151 -14.78 -4.05 -8.36
C ASN A 151 -16.29 -4.33 -8.24
N LYS A 152 -16.64 -5.61 -8.32
CA LYS A 152 -18.00 -6.14 -8.19
C LYS A 152 -18.95 -5.71 -9.32
N ILE A 153 -18.42 -5.48 -10.53
CA ILE A 153 -19.25 -5.15 -11.70
C ILE A 153 -20.26 -6.23 -12.06
N ASP A 154 -20.08 -7.44 -11.53
CA ASP A 154 -20.98 -8.57 -11.70
C ASP A 154 -22.25 -8.51 -10.85
N LYS A 155 -22.32 -7.59 -9.89
CA LYS A 155 -23.48 -7.47 -9.00
C LYS A 155 -24.64 -6.69 -9.64
N PRO A 156 -25.90 -7.07 -9.32
CA PRO A 156 -27.06 -6.25 -9.65
C PRO A 156 -26.94 -4.86 -9.00
N GLY A 157 -27.14 -3.81 -9.78
CA GLY A 157 -27.01 -2.42 -9.29
C GLY A 157 -25.60 -1.86 -9.31
N ALA A 158 -24.60 -2.62 -9.79
CA ALA A 158 -23.27 -2.09 -10.03
C ALA A 158 -23.32 -0.93 -11.04
N ASN A 159 -22.74 0.21 -10.69
CA ASN A 159 -22.70 1.40 -11.54
C ASN A 159 -21.30 2.01 -11.55
N PRO A 160 -20.40 1.56 -12.46
CA PRO A 160 -19.05 2.09 -12.58
C PRO A 160 -19.00 3.60 -12.86
N GLU A 161 -19.93 4.13 -13.66
CA GLU A 161 -19.96 5.56 -14.00
C GLU A 161 -20.22 6.44 -12.76
N ARG A 162 -21.13 6.01 -11.89
CA ARG A 162 -21.35 6.68 -10.61
C ARG A 162 -20.07 6.71 -9.76
N ILE A 163 -19.30 5.61 -9.74
CA ILE A 163 -18.03 5.57 -8.99
C ILE A 163 -17.01 6.55 -9.57
N LYS A 164 -16.93 6.67 -10.90
CA LYS A 164 -16.05 7.65 -11.55
C LYS A 164 -16.44 9.09 -11.16
N GLU A 165 -17.73 9.39 -11.10
CA GLU A 165 -18.25 10.69 -10.65
C GLU A 165 -17.88 10.96 -9.17
N GLU A 166 -18.14 10.02 -8.28
CA GLU A 166 -17.81 10.15 -6.87
C GLU A 166 -16.30 10.35 -6.64
N LEU A 167 -15.45 9.60 -7.35
CA LEU A 167 -13.99 9.75 -7.29
C LEU A 167 -13.50 11.08 -7.86
N SER A 168 -14.18 11.62 -8.87
CA SER A 168 -13.83 12.94 -9.42
C SER A 168 -14.01 14.06 -8.40
N HIS A 169 -15.02 13.95 -7.52
CA HIS A 169 -15.22 14.88 -6.40
C HIS A 169 -14.10 14.80 -5.37
N GLU A 170 -13.45 13.65 -5.24
CA GLU A 170 -12.26 13.44 -4.39
C GLU A 170 -10.94 13.82 -5.11
N GLY A 171 -11.06 14.41 -6.31
CA GLY A 171 -9.92 14.87 -7.11
C GLY A 171 -9.14 13.72 -7.77
N LEU A 172 -9.84 12.63 -8.13
CA LEU A 172 -9.34 11.55 -8.98
C LEU A 172 -10.16 11.56 -10.28
N LEU A 173 -9.68 12.28 -11.29
CA LEU A 173 -10.34 12.38 -12.58
C LEU A 173 -9.85 11.25 -13.50
N CYS A 174 -10.79 10.49 -14.08
CA CYS A 174 -10.44 9.40 -14.99
C CYS A 174 -9.90 9.91 -16.34
N GLU A 175 -9.08 9.10 -17.02
CA GLU A 175 -8.52 9.41 -18.32
C GLU A 175 -9.59 9.70 -19.38
N GLU A 176 -10.71 8.98 -19.37
CA GLU A 176 -11.84 9.17 -20.28
C GLU A 176 -12.43 10.59 -20.23
N TRP A 177 -12.30 11.27 -19.08
CA TRP A 177 -12.79 12.64 -18.87
C TRP A 177 -11.65 13.68 -18.90
N GLY A 178 -10.47 13.26 -19.40
CA GLY A 178 -9.30 14.14 -19.56
C GLY A 178 -8.43 14.26 -18.31
N GLY A 179 -8.58 13.36 -17.36
CA GLY A 179 -7.71 13.23 -16.19
C GLY A 179 -6.49 12.33 -16.45
N ASP A 180 -5.85 11.94 -15.37
CA ASP A 180 -4.62 11.14 -15.35
C ASP A 180 -4.78 9.80 -14.60
N ILE A 181 -5.98 9.51 -14.11
CA ILE A 181 -6.24 8.32 -13.29
C ILE A 181 -6.81 7.19 -14.14
N ILE A 182 -6.08 6.10 -14.20
CA ILE A 182 -6.54 4.87 -14.86
C ILE A 182 -7.56 4.19 -13.95
N MET A 183 -8.77 3.95 -14.47
CA MET A 183 -9.86 3.30 -13.75
C MET A 183 -10.31 2.05 -14.53
N VAL A 184 -10.10 0.88 -13.93
CA VAL A 184 -10.39 -0.41 -14.57
C VAL A 184 -11.59 -1.07 -13.89
N PRO A 185 -12.70 -1.32 -14.62
CA PRO A 185 -13.82 -2.10 -14.11
C PRO A 185 -13.45 -3.58 -14.03
N ILE A 186 -13.64 -4.21 -12.85
CA ILE A 186 -13.28 -5.60 -12.62
C ILE A 186 -14.37 -6.38 -11.87
N SER A 187 -14.35 -7.70 -12.02
CA SER A 187 -14.96 -8.62 -11.09
C SER A 187 -13.90 -9.58 -10.57
N ALA A 188 -13.40 -9.33 -9.37
CA ALA A 188 -12.45 -10.22 -8.72
C ALA A 188 -13.03 -11.64 -8.55
N LYS A 189 -14.32 -11.75 -8.26
CA LYS A 189 -15.03 -13.02 -8.08
C LYS A 189 -15.12 -13.84 -9.38
N LYS A 190 -15.40 -13.17 -10.51
CA LYS A 190 -15.51 -13.82 -11.82
C LYS A 190 -14.20 -13.84 -12.60
N LYS A 191 -13.17 -13.15 -12.08
CA LYS A 191 -11.87 -12.95 -12.72
C LYS A 191 -11.97 -12.18 -14.05
N GLU A 192 -12.92 -11.27 -14.15
CA GLU A 192 -13.11 -10.39 -15.31
C GLU A 192 -12.30 -9.09 -15.10
N GLY A 193 -11.67 -8.57 -16.16
CA GLY A 193 -10.90 -7.32 -16.14
C GLY A 193 -9.53 -7.40 -15.44
N LEU A 194 -9.12 -8.58 -14.93
CA LEU A 194 -7.86 -8.72 -14.19
C LEU A 194 -6.63 -8.59 -15.08
N ASP A 195 -6.70 -9.09 -16.31
CA ASP A 195 -5.61 -8.96 -17.28
C ASP A 195 -5.39 -7.49 -17.65
N GLU A 196 -6.46 -6.74 -17.86
CA GLU A 196 -6.42 -5.30 -18.13
C GLU A 196 -5.82 -4.53 -16.95
N LEU A 197 -6.22 -4.87 -15.72
CA LEU A 197 -5.64 -4.28 -14.51
C LEU A 197 -4.13 -4.52 -14.43
N LEU A 198 -3.68 -5.76 -14.70
CA LEU A 198 -2.26 -6.10 -14.66
C LEU A 198 -1.46 -5.43 -15.79
N GLU A 199 -2.02 -5.29 -16.99
CA GLU A 199 -1.41 -4.57 -18.09
C GLU A 199 -1.21 -3.09 -17.75
N ASN A 200 -2.23 -2.45 -17.19
CA ASN A 200 -2.14 -1.06 -16.76
C ASN A 200 -1.15 -0.87 -15.60
N ILE A 201 -1.06 -1.81 -14.65
CA ILE A 201 -0.02 -1.78 -13.61
C ILE A 201 1.38 -1.82 -14.24
N LEU A 202 1.61 -2.69 -15.23
CA LEU A 202 2.90 -2.76 -15.92
C LEU A 202 3.20 -1.48 -16.71
N LEU A 203 2.20 -0.88 -17.36
CA LEU A 203 2.35 0.37 -18.09
C LEU A 203 2.79 1.51 -17.14
N VAL A 204 2.11 1.66 -16.00
CA VAL A 204 2.48 2.67 -14.99
C VAL A 204 3.87 2.40 -14.44
N ALA A 205 4.21 1.13 -14.17
CA ALA A 205 5.54 0.74 -13.69
C ALA A 205 6.66 1.06 -14.70
N GLU A 206 6.39 0.90 -16.00
CA GLU A 206 7.33 1.26 -17.07
C GLU A 206 7.56 2.78 -17.12
N MET A 207 6.48 3.56 -17.00
CA MET A 207 6.58 5.04 -16.94
C MET A 207 7.39 5.54 -15.74
N GLN A 208 7.41 4.79 -14.64
CA GLN A 208 8.22 5.12 -13.45
C GLN A 208 9.71 4.77 -13.59
N GLU A 209 10.11 4.07 -14.64
CA GLU A 209 11.49 3.62 -14.89
C GLU A 209 12.16 2.96 -13.66
N LEU A 210 11.44 2.06 -12.99
CA LEU A 210 11.88 1.45 -11.73
C LEU A 210 13.18 0.66 -11.90
N LYS A 211 14.23 1.11 -11.22
CA LYS A 211 15.58 0.53 -11.28
C LYS A 211 16.12 0.30 -9.87
N ALA A 212 17.01 -0.68 -9.72
CA ALA A 212 17.76 -0.92 -8.49
C ALA A 212 19.13 -1.52 -8.81
N ASN A 213 20.08 -1.35 -7.91
CA ASN A 213 21.40 -1.97 -8.01
C ASN A 213 21.39 -3.34 -7.29
N PRO A 214 21.46 -4.47 -8.01
CA PRO A 214 21.44 -5.80 -7.40
C PRO A 214 22.73 -6.16 -6.68
N ASN A 215 23.82 -5.40 -6.86
CA ASN A 215 25.12 -5.70 -6.30
C ASN A 215 25.45 -4.90 -5.02
N ARG A 216 24.51 -4.02 -4.57
CA ARG A 216 24.71 -3.30 -3.30
C ARG A 216 24.39 -4.19 -2.11
N GLU A 217 24.83 -3.78 -0.93
CA GLU A 217 24.41 -4.39 0.32
C GLU A 217 22.88 -4.31 0.47
N ALA A 218 22.30 -5.37 1.02
CA ALA A 218 20.85 -5.44 1.18
C ALA A 218 20.37 -4.33 2.13
N TYR A 219 19.44 -3.53 1.65
CA TYR A 219 18.73 -2.52 2.42
C TYR A 219 17.23 -2.82 2.35
N GLY A 220 16.57 -2.83 3.48
CA GLY A 220 15.15 -3.14 3.56
C GLY A 220 14.50 -2.40 4.73
N ILE A 221 13.18 -2.32 4.69
CA ILE A 221 12.37 -1.71 5.73
C ILE A 221 11.59 -2.80 6.43
N VAL A 222 11.64 -2.80 7.75
CA VAL A 222 10.84 -3.72 8.56
C VAL A 222 9.38 -3.26 8.51
N VAL A 223 8.56 -4.07 7.87
CA VAL A 223 7.12 -3.84 7.69
C VAL A 223 6.37 -4.25 8.95
N GLU A 224 6.72 -5.41 9.51
CA GLU A 224 6.11 -5.98 10.70
C GLU A 224 7.16 -6.74 11.51
N ALA A 225 7.07 -6.65 12.82
CA ALA A 225 7.88 -7.44 13.74
C ALA A 225 6.99 -8.11 14.79
N GLN A 226 7.14 -9.41 14.97
CA GLN A 226 6.39 -10.20 15.96
C GLN A 226 7.33 -11.08 16.78
N LEU A 227 6.95 -11.31 18.02
CA LEU A 227 7.64 -12.29 18.88
C LEU A 227 6.90 -13.63 18.79
N ASP A 228 7.43 -14.57 18.03
CA ASP A 228 6.92 -15.94 17.98
C ASP A 228 7.43 -16.72 19.17
N LYS A 229 6.54 -17.48 19.83
CA LYS A 229 6.90 -18.25 21.04
C LYS A 229 7.94 -19.34 20.77
N ASN A 230 8.03 -19.85 19.56
CA ASN A 230 8.91 -20.97 19.20
C ASN A 230 10.15 -20.53 18.40
N ARG A 231 10.01 -19.43 17.61
CA ARG A 231 11.05 -18.95 16.69
C ARG A 231 11.77 -17.69 17.17
N GLY A 232 11.27 -17.05 18.25
CA GLY A 232 11.78 -15.77 18.70
C GLY A 232 11.29 -14.60 17.84
N PRO A 233 12.08 -13.51 17.70
CA PRO A 233 11.70 -12.37 16.86
C PRO A 233 11.62 -12.77 15.40
N VAL A 234 10.48 -12.55 14.78
CA VAL A 234 10.22 -12.75 13.35
C VAL A 234 9.87 -11.39 12.74
N MET A 235 10.54 -11.03 11.67
CA MET A 235 10.32 -9.77 10.97
C MET A 235 9.95 -10.02 9.51
N SER A 236 8.99 -9.23 9.01
CA SER A 236 8.72 -9.09 7.57
C SER A 236 9.49 -7.85 7.09
N VAL A 237 10.36 -8.04 6.09
CA VAL A 237 11.24 -7.01 5.52
C VAL A 237 11.01 -6.90 4.04
#